data_39ebeb5931b9e9b610bd3c404fec72a8
#
_entry.id   39ebeb5931b9e9b610bd3c404fec72a8
#
_cell.length_a   1.000
_cell.length_b   1.000
_cell.length_c   1.000
_cell.angle_alpha   90.00
_cell.angle_beta   90.00
_cell.angle_gamma   90.00
#
_symmetry.space_group_name_H-M   'P 1'
#
loop_
_entity.id
_entity.type
_entity.pdbx_description
1 polymer ?
#
loop_
_entity_poly.entity_id
_entity_poly.type
_entity_poly.pdbx_seq_one_letter_code
_entity_poly.pdbx_strand_id
1 'polypeptide(L)'
;YGMLQYQGEDTEGAHTNTFNLRLARFILDGKIGDFDWRAQIQGTNVTGPGQPTVQLVDLYAEWRKYPEFKIRAGQFKRAFTFENPTNPITQGWYSYAMVINNLSGFGDRTGEKSSGGRDIGIQFSGDLFPNANGRRLLHYQIGVYNGEGVNEKDKDNRKDIIGGLWVMPIKGLVIGAFGWTGTRGGMLDPMTDKTISVEKNRYAISAEYDKDEYTFRAEYLHSQGWGAAKSGNNVREIDYFKGDK
;
A
#
# COMPACT_ATOMS: atom_id res chain seq x y z
N TYR A 1 -8.24 -0.13 -17.30
CA TYR A 1 -6.96 0.21 -17.92
C TYR A 1 -6.00 -0.96 -17.89
N GLY A 2 -5.04 -0.96 -18.79
CA GLY A 2 -3.97 -1.95 -18.83
C GLY A 2 -2.63 -1.27 -19.07
N MET A 3 -1.55 -1.94 -18.72
CA MET A 3 -0.17 -1.50 -19.00
C MET A 3 0.51 -2.55 -19.87
N LEU A 4 0.82 -2.18 -21.10
CA LEU A 4 1.69 -2.94 -21.99
C LEU A 4 3.13 -2.48 -21.72
N GLN A 5 4.02 -3.43 -21.52
CA GLN A 5 5.43 -3.18 -21.28
C GLN A 5 6.26 -3.90 -22.34
N TYR A 6 7.26 -3.24 -22.87
CA TYR A 6 8.35 -3.86 -23.59
C TYR A 6 9.52 -4.02 -22.64
N GLN A 7 10.05 -5.22 -22.54
CA GLN A 7 11.17 -5.55 -21.64
C GLN A 7 12.24 -6.28 -22.45
N GLY A 8 13.46 -5.75 -22.38
CA GLY A 8 14.67 -6.44 -22.78
C GLY A 8 15.39 -6.97 -21.55
N GLU A 9 15.81 -8.20 -21.56
CA GLU A 9 16.64 -8.80 -20.53
C GLU A 9 17.91 -9.35 -21.18
N ASP A 10 19.06 -8.92 -20.64
CA ASP A 10 20.37 -9.33 -21.10
C ASP A 10 21.05 -10.09 -19.96
N THR A 11 21.03 -11.40 -20.05
CA THR A 11 21.72 -12.30 -19.12
C THR A 11 22.82 -13.04 -19.86
N GLU A 12 23.88 -13.41 -19.17
CA GLU A 12 25.03 -14.09 -19.73
C GLU A 12 24.59 -15.33 -20.52
N GLY A 13 24.65 -15.22 -21.85
CA GLY A 13 24.26 -16.28 -22.80
C GLY A 13 22.83 -16.25 -23.33
N ALA A 14 21.99 -15.29 -22.94
CA ALA A 14 20.65 -15.15 -23.46
C ALA A 14 20.19 -13.69 -23.55
N HIS A 15 19.86 -13.26 -24.77
CA HIS A 15 19.21 -11.97 -25.02
C HIS A 15 17.73 -12.21 -25.30
N THR A 16 16.85 -11.71 -24.43
CA THR A 16 15.41 -11.84 -24.61
C THR A 16 14.74 -10.49 -24.73
N ASN A 17 13.83 -10.39 -25.68
CA ASN A 17 12.96 -9.23 -25.83
C ASN A 17 11.51 -9.70 -25.81
N THR A 18 10.70 -9.08 -24.98
CA THR A 18 9.30 -9.48 -24.84
C THR A 18 8.36 -8.30 -24.69
N PHE A 19 7.16 -8.46 -25.24
CA PHE A 19 6.02 -7.64 -24.87
C PHE A 19 5.28 -8.32 -23.72
N ASN A 20 5.06 -7.57 -22.66
CA ASN A 20 4.45 -8.08 -21.44
C ASN A 20 3.20 -7.26 -21.07
N LEU A 21 2.11 -7.95 -20.76
CA LEU A 21 0.92 -7.35 -20.14
C LEU A 21 1.15 -7.28 -18.63
N ARG A 22 1.77 -6.20 -18.19
CA ARG A 22 2.14 -6.00 -16.79
C ARG A 22 0.94 -5.89 -15.86
N LEU A 23 -0.11 -5.24 -16.31
CA LEU A 23 -1.25 -4.90 -15.49
C LEU A 23 -2.51 -4.79 -16.32
N ALA A 24 -3.56 -5.48 -15.91
CA ALA A 24 -4.91 -5.30 -16.43
C ALA A 24 -5.87 -5.09 -15.26
N ARG A 25 -6.57 -3.96 -15.23
CA ARG A 25 -7.51 -3.62 -14.17
C ARG A 25 -8.84 -3.15 -14.72
N PHE A 26 -9.90 -3.62 -14.09
CA PHE A 26 -11.26 -3.14 -14.31
C PHE A 26 -11.75 -2.48 -13.01
N ILE A 27 -12.26 -1.26 -13.12
CA ILE A 27 -12.69 -0.45 -11.98
C ILE A 27 -14.14 -0.02 -12.24
N LEU A 28 -14.97 -0.21 -11.23
CA LEU A 28 -16.30 0.36 -11.14
C LEU A 28 -16.35 1.31 -9.95
N ASP A 29 -16.69 2.55 -10.21
CA ASP A 29 -16.92 3.57 -9.20
C ASP A 29 -18.37 4.03 -9.26
N GLY A 30 -18.96 4.30 -8.11
CA GLY A 30 -20.31 4.83 -8.05
C GLY A 30 -20.55 5.68 -6.82
N LYS A 31 -21.71 6.37 -6.85
CA LYS A 31 -22.15 7.21 -5.75
C LYS A 31 -23.64 6.96 -5.50
N ILE A 32 -24.00 6.79 -4.23
CA ILE A 32 -25.38 6.64 -3.77
C ILE A 32 -25.57 7.55 -2.55
N GLY A 33 -26.27 8.68 -2.74
CA GLY A 33 -26.42 9.68 -1.68
C GLY A 33 -25.07 10.22 -1.19
N ASP A 34 -24.80 10.08 0.09
CA ASP A 34 -23.55 10.49 0.74
C ASP A 34 -22.45 9.43 0.70
N PHE A 35 -22.70 8.28 0.05
CA PHE A 35 -21.75 7.20 -0.06
C PHE A 35 -21.11 7.15 -1.45
N ASP A 36 -19.78 7.05 -1.48
CA ASP A 36 -19.03 6.60 -2.65
C ASP A 36 -18.65 5.12 -2.45
N TRP A 37 -18.60 4.38 -3.55
CA TRP A 37 -18.11 3.00 -3.53
C TRP A 37 -17.21 2.71 -4.71
N ARG A 38 -16.33 1.74 -4.52
CA ARG A 38 -15.44 1.21 -5.56
C ARG A 38 -15.40 -0.29 -5.50
N ALA A 39 -15.42 -0.91 -6.68
CA ALA A 39 -15.04 -2.29 -6.89
C ALA A 39 -13.96 -2.35 -7.97
N GLN A 40 -12.84 -3.01 -7.68
CA GLN A 40 -11.72 -3.13 -8.60
C GLN A 40 -11.20 -4.56 -8.63
N ILE A 41 -11.10 -5.12 -9.83
CA ILE A 41 -10.44 -6.41 -10.08
C ILE A 41 -9.15 -6.19 -10.88
N GLN A 42 -8.20 -7.07 -10.69
CA GLN A 42 -6.91 -7.05 -11.38
C GLN A 42 -6.58 -8.43 -11.93
N GLY A 43 -6.26 -8.48 -13.23
CA GLY A 43 -5.56 -9.60 -13.83
C GLY A 43 -4.08 -9.55 -13.50
N THR A 44 -3.53 -10.65 -13.05
CA THR A 44 -2.10 -10.86 -12.77
C THR A 44 -1.59 -12.06 -13.54
N ASN A 45 -0.29 -12.10 -13.81
CA ASN A 45 0.35 -13.15 -14.60
C ASN A 45 -0.31 -13.34 -15.99
N VAL A 46 -0.75 -12.26 -16.59
CA VAL A 46 -1.40 -12.30 -17.91
C VAL A 46 -0.40 -12.77 -18.98
N THR A 47 0.86 -12.37 -18.81
CA THR A 47 2.01 -12.90 -19.54
C THR A 47 3.12 -13.23 -18.53
N GLY A 48 3.80 -14.34 -18.70
CA GLY A 48 4.86 -14.80 -17.82
C GLY A 48 4.60 -16.18 -17.21
N PRO A 49 5.49 -16.65 -16.36
CA PRO A 49 5.34 -17.96 -15.73
C PRO A 49 4.17 -17.95 -14.74
N GLY A 50 3.39 -19.01 -14.76
CA GLY A 50 2.23 -19.22 -13.90
C GLY A 50 0.90 -19.05 -14.63
N GLN A 51 -0.17 -19.44 -13.94
CA GLN A 51 -1.52 -19.30 -14.50
C GLN A 51 -2.02 -17.87 -14.33
N PRO A 52 -2.66 -17.30 -15.33
CA PRO A 52 -3.36 -16.03 -15.19
C PRO A 52 -4.39 -16.12 -14.05
N THR A 53 -4.36 -15.15 -13.18
CA THR A 53 -5.30 -15.05 -12.06
C THR A 53 -6.03 -13.72 -12.07
N VAL A 54 -7.28 -13.75 -11.65
CA VAL A 54 -8.06 -12.54 -11.38
C VAL A 54 -8.30 -12.43 -9.89
N GLN A 55 -8.00 -11.28 -9.33
CA GLN A 55 -8.22 -11.03 -7.90
C GLN A 55 -8.97 -9.73 -7.67
N LEU A 56 -9.80 -9.73 -6.64
CA LEU A 56 -10.40 -8.51 -6.12
C LEU A 56 -9.31 -7.72 -5.39
N VAL A 57 -9.11 -6.47 -5.77
CA VAL A 57 -8.09 -5.62 -5.14
C VAL A 57 -8.68 -4.48 -4.32
N ASP A 58 -9.76 -3.85 -4.77
CA ASP A 58 -10.50 -2.88 -3.98
C ASP A 58 -11.98 -3.28 -3.95
N LEU A 59 -12.58 -3.24 -2.77
CA LEU A 59 -14.01 -3.29 -2.56
C LEU A 59 -14.32 -2.52 -1.28
N TYR A 60 -14.82 -1.31 -1.41
CA TYR A 60 -15.13 -0.48 -0.27
C TYR A 60 -16.30 0.46 -0.52
N ALA A 61 -16.91 0.92 0.58
CA ALA A 61 -17.80 2.06 0.61
C ALA A 61 -17.20 3.14 1.52
N GLU A 62 -17.42 4.40 1.16
CA GLU A 62 -16.99 5.56 1.93
C GLU A 62 -18.16 6.52 2.14
N TRP A 63 -18.54 6.73 3.38
CA TRP A 63 -19.43 7.81 3.76
C TRP A 63 -18.66 9.12 3.85
N ARG A 64 -19.11 10.15 3.13
CA ARG A 64 -18.39 11.41 3.00
C ARG A 64 -19.28 12.65 3.02
N LYS A 65 -20.31 12.61 3.83
CA LYS A 65 -21.21 13.74 3.96
C LYS A 65 -20.52 15.04 4.37
N TYR A 66 -19.53 14.92 5.26
CA TYR A 66 -18.78 16.06 5.77
C TYR A 66 -17.31 15.96 5.34
N PRO A 67 -16.72 17.04 4.80
CA PRO A 67 -15.30 17.05 4.46
C PRO A 67 -14.40 16.77 5.67
N GLU A 68 -14.82 17.22 6.85
CA GLU A 68 -14.07 17.10 8.09
C GLU A 68 -14.08 15.69 8.67
N PHE A 69 -15.02 14.85 8.26
CA PHE A 69 -15.16 13.49 8.79
C PHE A 69 -15.76 12.54 7.75
N LYS A 70 -14.97 11.56 7.38
CA LYS A 70 -15.32 10.51 6.41
C LYS A 70 -15.03 9.15 7.02
N ILE A 71 -15.82 8.15 6.65
CA ILE A 71 -15.63 6.76 7.10
C ILE A 71 -15.57 5.87 5.87
N ARG A 72 -14.47 5.14 5.73
CA ARG A 72 -14.29 4.14 4.67
C ARG A 72 -14.21 2.75 5.29
N ALA A 73 -14.95 1.79 4.75
CA ALA A 73 -14.93 0.40 5.19
C ALA A 73 -14.85 -0.55 4.00
N GLY A 74 -14.07 -1.61 4.13
CA GLY A 74 -13.86 -2.62 3.11
C GLY A 74 -12.40 -2.94 2.88
N GLN A 75 -12.06 -3.32 1.65
CA GLN A 75 -10.69 -3.56 1.22
C GLN A 75 -10.19 -2.42 0.33
N PHE A 76 -9.13 -1.77 0.74
CA PHE A 76 -8.55 -0.61 0.05
C PHE A 76 -7.09 -0.41 0.42
N LYS A 77 -6.41 0.52 -0.26
CA LYS A 77 -5.01 0.86 0.05
C LYS A 77 -4.91 1.50 1.43
N ARG A 78 -3.97 0.98 2.23
CA ARG A 78 -3.66 1.51 3.56
C ARG A 78 -3.13 2.93 3.48
N ALA A 79 -3.47 3.72 4.47
CA ALA A 79 -3.10 5.12 4.59
C ALA A 79 -1.67 5.29 5.12
N PHE A 80 -0.66 4.83 4.38
CA PHE A 80 0.74 4.89 4.77
C PHE A 80 1.59 5.40 3.61
N THR A 81 2.31 6.51 3.79
CA THR A 81 3.06 7.31 2.80
C THR A 81 2.20 8.00 1.75
N PHE A 82 2.79 8.85 0.91
CA PHE A 82 2.12 9.45 -0.24
C PHE A 82 2.17 8.58 -1.48
N GLU A 83 3.24 7.81 -1.65
CA GLU A 83 3.39 6.98 -2.84
C GLU A 83 2.50 5.73 -2.80
N ASN A 84 2.31 5.10 -1.62
CA ASN A 84 1.53 3.88 -1.51
C ASN A 84 0.10 4.01 -2.09
N PRO A 85 -0.72 5.02 -1.75
CA PRO A 85 -2.07 5.16 -2.30
C PRO A 85 -2.10 5.58 -3.79
N THR A 86 -0.99 6.04 -4.36
CA THR A 86 -0.93 6.53 -5.73
C THR A 86 -1.22 5.39 -6.74
N ASN A 87 -1.96 5.72 -7.79
CA ASN A 87 -2.26 4.77 -8.84
C ASN A 87 -1.01 4.55 -9.71
N PRO A 88 -0.66 3.30 -10.08
CA PRO A 88 0.49 3.00 -10.94
C PRO A 88 0.54 3.78 -12.27
N ILE A 89 -0.60 4.16 -12.83
CA ILE A 89 -0.63 4.93 -14.09
C ILE A 89 -0.44 6.45 -13.90
N THR A 90 -0.59 6.95 -12.69
CA THR A 90 -0.46 8.38 -12.37
C THR A 90 0.77 8.71 -11.52
N GLN A 91 1.54 7.70 -11.12
CA GLN A 91 2.71 7.93 -10.26
C GLN A 91 3.90 8.58 -10.96
N GLY A 92 3.92 8.61 -12.29
CA GLY A 92 4.98 9.21 -13.09
C GLY A 92 6.24 8.35 -13.29
N TRP A 93 6.36 7.23 -12.57
CA TRP A 93 7.50 6.32 -12.61
C TRP A 93 7.07 4.91 -13.02
N TYR A 94 8.01 4.13 -13.52
CA TYR A 94 7.77 2.74 -13.93
C TYR A 94 7.29 1.84 -12.79
N SER A 95 7.85 1.99 -11.59
CA SER A 95 7.46 1.19 -10.41
C SER A 95 7.52 2.04 -9.15
N TYR A 96 6.91 1.55 -8.09
CA TYR A 96 7.05 2.15 -6.76
C TYR A 96 8.52 2.14 -6.33
N ALA A 97 8.90 3.13 -5.52
CA ALA A 97 10.21 3.18 -4.91
C ALA A 97 10.51 1.89 -4.14
N MET A 98 11.77 1.48 -4.11
CA MET A 98 12.17 0.23 -3.46
C MET A 98 11.77 0.19 -1.98
N VAL A 99 11.84 1.33 -1.29
CA VAL A 99 11.42 1.46 0.11
C VAL A 99 9.93 1.19 0.29
N ILE A 100 9.09 1.67 -0.61
CA ILE A 100 7.64 1.42 -0.60
C ILE A 100 7.35 -0.06 -0.87
N ASN A 101 8.04 -0.65 -1.84
CA ASN A 101 7.88 -2.08 -2.14
C ASN A 101 8.22 -2.97 -0.94
N ASN A 102 9.24 -2.63 -0.16
CA ASN A 102 9.72 -3.44 0.95
C ASN A 102 9.00 -3.17 2.28
N LEU A 103 8.41 -1.98 2.47
CA LEU A 103 7.90 -1.54 3.77
C LEU A 103 6.43 -1.10 3.77
N SER A 104 5.69 -1.29 2.68
CA SER A 104 4.28 -0.86 2.58
C SER A 104 3.32 -1.98 2.15
N GLY A 105 3.72 -3.25 2.27
CA GLY A 105 2.89 -4.40 1.95
C GLY A 105 2.88 -4.78 0.48
N PHE A 106 3.96 -4.56 -0.26
CA PHE A 106 4.13 -5.06 -1.63
C PHE A 106 5.01 -6.32 -1.66
N GLY A 107 6.28 -6.21 -1.35
CA GLY A 107 7.23 -7.31 -1.18
C GLY A 107 7.78 -7.35 0.24
N ASP A 108 6.92 -7.26 1.21
CA ASP A 108 7.21 -6.97 2.60
C ASP A 108 8.05 -8.06 3.27
N ARG A 109 9.00 -7.66 4.11
CA ARG A 109 9.87 -8.57 4.85
C ARG A 109 9.11 -9.46 5.83
N THR A 110 7.95 -9.03 6.32
CA THR A 110 7.10 -9.86 7.17
C THR A 110 6.47 -11.05 6.43
N GLY A 111 6.69 -11.15 5.12
CA GLY A 111 6.11 -12.23 4.30
C GLY A 111 4.62 -12.06 4.02
N GLU A 112 4.08 -10.89 4.27
CA GLU A 112 2.72 -10.54 3.89
C GLU A 112 2.49 -10.77 2.40
N LYS A 113 1.32 -11.30 2.06
CA LYS A 113 0.95 -11.49 0.65
C LYS A 113 1.01 -10.14 -0.07
N SER A 114 1.69 -10.12 -1.21
CA SER A 114 1.79 -8.90 -2.01
C SER A 114 0.41 -8.34 -2.32
N SER A 115 0.09 -7.24 -1.69
CA SER A 115 -1.24 -6.64 -1.69
C SER A 115 -1.33 -5.36 -2.52
N GLY A 116 -0.19 -4.88 -3.02
CA GLY A 116 -0.11 -3.54 -3.57
C GLY A 116 -0.51 -2.49 -2.53
N GLY A 117 -0.12 -2.71 -1.26
CA GLY A 117 -0.40 -1.82 -0.14
C GLY A 117 -1.84 -1.85 0.39
N ARG A 118 -2.62 -2.91 0.10
CA ARG A 118 -4.04 -3.02 0.48
C ARG A 118 -4.25 -3.90 1.69
N ASP A 119 -5.39 -3.67 2.36
CA ASP A 119 -5.87 -4.51 3.45
C ASP A 119 -7.39 -4.33 3.64
N ILE A 120 -7.98 -5.19 4.45
CA ILE A 120 -9.37 -5.09 4.87
C ILE A 120 -9.43 -4.35 6.19
N GLY A 121 -10.26 -3.30 6.26
CA GLY A 121 -10.35 -2.50 7.48
C GLY A 121 -11.37 -1.38 7.43
N ILE A 122 -11.31 -0.53 8.44
CA ILE A 122 -12.11 0.68 8.58
C ILE A 122 -11.15 1.86 8.79
N GLN A 123 -11.36 2.93 8.05
CA GLN A 123 -10.56 4.16 8.11
C GLN A 123 -11.47 5.37 8.36
N PHE A 124 -11.02 6.22 9.24
CA PHE A 124 -11.56 7.57 9.46
C PHE A 124 -10.60 8.58 8.87
N SER A 125 -11.12 9.60 8.21
CA SER A 125 -10.31 10.66 7.64
C SER A 125 -11.08 11.97 7.54
N GLY A 126 -10.37 13.06 7.40
CA GLY A 126 -10.99 14.37 7.21
C GLY A 126 -10.02 15.46 6.83
N ASP A 127 -10.59 16.54 6.30
CA ASP A 127 -9.88 17.72 5.81
C ASP A 127 -10.29 18.92 6.66
N LEU A 128 -9.34 19.54 7.35
CA LEU A 128 -9.57 20.59 8.34
C LEU A 128 -8.94 21.93 7.93
N PHE A 129 -9.34 22.98 8.62
CA PHE A 129 -8.81 24.33 8.50
C PHE A 129 -8.85 24.87 7.06
N PRO A 130 -10.05 25.20 6.51
CA PRO A 130 -10.13 25.83 5.22
C PRO A 130 -9.54 27.25 5.30
N ASN A 131 -8.71 27.63 4.32
CA ASN A 131 -8.25 29.00 4.16
C ASN A 131 -9.29 29.84 3.44
N ALA A 132 -9.00 31.14 3.25
CA ALA A 132 -9.90 32.09 2.57
C ALA A 132 -10.31 31.66 1.13
N ASN A 133 -9.50 30.83 0.47
CA ASN A 133 -9.78 30.28 -0.87
C ASN A 133 -10.45 28.90 -0.82
N GLY A 134 -10.90 28.44 0.34
CA GLY A 134 -11.56 27.15 0.53
C GLY A 134 -10.61 25.94 0.51
N ARG A 135 -9.29 26.12 0.36
CA ARG A 135 -8.31 25.04 0.40
C ARG A 135 -8.13 24.58 1.86
N ARG A 136 -8.28 23.30 2.10
CA ARG A 136 -8.03 22.69 3.42
C ARG A 136 -6.51 22.62 3.67
N LEU A 137 -6.08 22.98 4.88
CA LEU A 137 -4.66 23.07 5.22
C LEU A 137 -4.13 21.84 5.94
N LEU A 138 -5.01 21.03 6.50
CA LEU A 138 -4.65 19.83 7.24
C LEU A 138 -5.53 18.66 6.78
N HIS A 139 -4.92 17.51 6.55
CA HIS A 139 -5.62 16.25 6.41
C HIS A 139 -5.16 15.28 7.49
N TYR A 140 -6.10 14.51 8.04
CA TYR A 140 -5.82 13.42 8.94
C TYR A 140 -6.47 12.12 8.44
N GLN A 141 -5.85 11.00 8.78
CA GLN A 141 -6.45 9.69 8.60
C GLN A 141 -5.94 8.72 9.67
N ILE A 142 -6.81 7.81 10.09
CA ILE A 142 -6.48 6.72 10.98
C ILE A 142 -7.38 5.53 10.64
N GLY A 143 -6.81 4.34 10.60
CA GLY A 143 -7.55 3.13 10.28
C GLY A 143 -7.12 1.94 11.10
N VAL A 144 -8.02 0.98 11.20
CA VAL A 144 -7.82 -0.32 11.82
C VAL A 144 -7.99 -1.38 10.75
N TYR A 145 -6.99 -2.25 10.60
CA TYR A 145 -6.90 -3.22 9.51
C TYR A 145 -6.61 -4.63 10.04
N ASN A 146 -6.90 -5.66 9.24
CA ASN A 146 -6.58 -7.04 9.62
C ASN A 146 -5.07 -7.31 9.75
N GLY A 147 -4.23 -6.58 9.02
CA GLY A 147 -2.77 -6.76 9.08
C GLY A 147 -2.21 -7.86 8.17
N GLU A 148 -3.05 -8.54 7.40
CA GLU A 148 -2.70 -9.73 6.65
C GLU A 148 -2.57 -9.50 5.13
N GLY A 149 -2.99 -8.32 4.65
CA GLY A 149 -2.95 -7.95 3.23
C GLY A 149 -4.23 -8.28 2.47
N VAL A 150 -4.11 -8.29 1.13
CA VAL A 150 -5.26 -8.39 0.22
C VAL A 150 -5.92 -9.78 0.29
N ASN A 151 -7.26 -9.79 0.41
CA ASN A 151 -8.09 -11.01 0.41
C ASN A 151 -7.71 -12.04 1.50
N GLU A 152 -7.09 -11.58 2.58
CA GLU A 152 -6.71 -12.42 3.69
C GLU A 152 -7.58 -12.13 4.92
N LYS A 153 -7.92 -13.21 5.64
CA LYS A 153 -8.55 -13.11 6.96
C LYS A 153 -7.48 -12.84 8.02
N ASP A 154 -7.90 -12.22 9.08
CA ASP A 154 -7.09 -12.11 10.30
C ASP A 154 -6.69 -13.51 10.81
N LYS A 155 -5.42 -13.67 11.16
CA LYS A 155 -4.83 -14.95 11.59
C LYS A 155 -4.39 -14.97 13.05
N ASP A 156 -4.39 -13.82 13.73
CA ASP A 156 -3.92 -13.74 15.12
C ASP A 156 -4.83 -12.94 16.04
N ASN A 157 -5.96 -12.49 15.53
CA ASN A 157 -6.93 -11.66 16.25
C ASN A 157 -6.37 -10.30 16.72
N ARG A 158 -5.25 -9.86 16.15
CA ARG A 158 -4.66 -8.55 16.35
C ARG A 158 -4.90 -7.68 15.14
N LYS A 159 -4.95 -6.38 15.35
CA LYS A 159 -5.22 -5.42 14.27
C LYS A 159 -4.03 -4.49 14.07
N ASP A 160 -3.79 -4.15 12.82
CA ASP A 160 -2.90 -3.07 12.48
C ASP A 160 -3.60 -1.75 12.65
N ILE A 161 -2.94 -0.80 13.32
CA ILE A 161 -3.37 0.60 13.40
C ILE A 161 -2.42 1.40 12.53
N ILE A 162 -3.00 2.09 11.53
CA ILE A 162 -2.24 2.90 10.58
C ILE A 162 -2.86 4.28 10.52
N GLY A 163 -2.05 5.30 10.64
CA GLY A 163 -2.51 6.66 10.57
C GLY A 163 -1.50 7.61 9.94
N GLY A 164 -1.99 8.78 9.58
CA GLY A 164 -1.17 9.85 9.03
C GLY A 164 -1.82 11.21 9.23
N LEU A 165 -0.97 12.20 9.29
CA LEU A 165 -1.34 13.60 9.35
C LEU A 165 -0.47 14.35 8.35
N TRP A 166 -1.08 15.19 7.51
CA TRP A 166 -0.30 16.03 6.61
C TRP A 166 -0.85 17.43 6.49
N VAL A 167 0.06 18.35 6.27
CA VAL A 167 -0.21 19.77 6.13
C VAL A 167 0.07 20.24 4.71
N MET A 168 -0.70 21.22 4.27
CA MET A 168 -0.61 21.84 2.95
C MET A 168 -0.38 23.35 3.11
N PRO A 169 0.82 23.78 3.56
CA PRO A 169 1.06 25.16 3.97
C PRO A 169 0.93 26.16 2.80
N ILE A 170 1.43 25.79 1.64
CA ILE A 170 1.33 26.58 0.41
C ILE A 170 0.75 25.72 -0.73
N LYS A 171 0.31 26.36 -1.81
CA LYS A 171 -0.18 25.66 -2.99
C LYS A 171 0.93 24.80 -3.60
N GLY A 172 0.65 23.52 -3.78
CA GLY A 172 1.57 22.56 -4.37
C GLY A 172 2.44 21.82 -3.35
N LEU A 173 2.62 22.30 -2.11
CA LEU A 173 3.43 21.62 -1.10
C LEU A 173 2.55 20.86 -0.12
N VAL A 174 2.87 19.58 0.07
CA VAL A 174 2.27 18.70 1.07
C VAL A 174 3.40 18.06 1.87
N ILE A 175 3.30 18.09 3.19
CA ILE A 175 4.24 17.45 4.11
C ILE A 175 3.44 16.57 5.05
N GLY A 176 3.80 15.31 5.21
CA GLY A 176 3.08 14.34 6.03
C GLY A 176 3.97 13.49 6.90
N ALA A 177 3.38 13.04 8.00
CA ALA A 177 3.96 12.03 8.89
C ALA A 177 2.97 10.88 9.06
N PHE A 178 3.47 9.65 9.10
CA PHE A 178 2.68 8.43 9.15
C PHE A 178 3.22 7.48 10.21
N GLY A 179 2.32 6.74 10.84
CA GLY A 179 2.64 5.68 11.77
C GLY A 179 1.89 4.40 11.43
N TRP A 180 2.52 3.28 11.70
CA TRP A 180 1.93 1.97 11.56
C TRP A 180 2.44 1.07 12.68
N THR A 181 1.54 0.53 13.47
CA THR A 181 1.83 -0.51 14.45
C THR A 181 0.89 -1.69 14.23
N GLY A 182 1.42 -2.90 14.31
CA GLY A 182 0.64 -4.09 14.07
C GLY A 182 1.43 -5.37 14.14
N THR A 183 0.82 -6.42 13.63
CA THR A 183 1.38 -7.77 13.64
C THR A 183 1.13 -8.47 12.30
N ARG A 184 1.91 -9.50 12.05
CA ARG A 184 1.69 -10.48 11.00
C ARG A 184 1.44 -11.82 11.67
N GLY A 185 0.22 -12.32 11.57
CA GLY A 185 -0.17 -13.61 12.12
C GLY A 185 0.14 -14.78 11.20
N GLY A 186 0.01 -15.99 11.75
CA GLY A 186 0.12 -17.22 10.98
C GLY A 186 1.53 -17.54 10.48
N MET A 187 2.56 -16.96 11.06
CA MET A 187 3.95 -17.30 10.76
C MET A 187 4.33 -18.63 11.45
N LEU A 188 4.90 -19.56 10.70
CA LEU A 188 5.43 -20.78 11.26
C LEU A 188 6.84 -20.50 11.80
N ASP A 189 7.02 -20.71 13.09
CA ASP A 189 8.35 -20.69 13.71
C ASP A 189 9.11 -21.97 13.33
N PRO A 190 10.19 -21.87 12.56
CA PRO A 190 10.92 -23.05 12.08
C PRO A 190 11.64 -23.83 13.19
N MET A 191 11.78 -23.25 14.38
CA MET A 191 12.43 -23.92 15.52
C MET A 191 11.44 -24.72 16.38
N THR A 192 10.20 -24.28 16.45
CA THR A 192 9.21 -24.88 17.36
C THR A 192 8.01 -25.48 16.66
N ASP A 193 7.90 -25.37 15.34
CA ASP A 193 6.73 -25.73 14.52
C ASP A 193 5.40 -25.13 15.00
N LYS A 194 5.48 -24.05 15.78
CA LYS A 194 4.29 -23.35 16.27
C LYS A 194 3.98 -22.14 15.41
N THR A 195 2.71 -21.89 15.27
CA THR A 195 2.23 -20.65 14.63
C THR A 195 2.39 -19.49 15.61
N ILE A 196 3.07 -18.45 15.19
CA ILE A 196 3.34 -17.24 15.95
C ILE A 196 2.87 -16.01 15.21
N SER A 197 2.70 -14.90 15.95
CA SER A 197 2.51 -13.57 15.40
C SER A 197 3.79 -12.76 15.56
N VAL A 198 4.20 -12.07 14.51
CA VAL A 198 5.41 -11.25 14.49
C VAL A 198 5.03 -9.76 14.43
N GLU A 199 5.70 -8.96 15.24
CA GLU A 199 5.45 -7.52 15.32
C GLU A 199 6.03 -6.80 14.11
N LYS A 200 5.33 -5.72 13.71
CA LYS A 200 5.77 -4.77 12.69
C LYS A 200 5.38 -3.35 13.12
N ASN A 201 6.38 -2.51 13.27
CA ASN A 201 6.22 -1.11 13.61
C ASN A 201 6.94 -0.25 12.59
N ARG A 202 6.27 0.78 12.07
CA ARG A 202 6.79 1.62 10.98
C ARG A 202 6.40 3.06 11.19
N TYR A 203 7.25 3.96 10.74
CA TYR A 203 6.89 5.36 10.57
C TYR A 203 7.48 5.88 9.26
N ALA A 204 6.85 6.92 8.73
CA ALA A 204 7.31 7.58 7.54
C ALA A 204 7.13 9.09 7.64
N ILE A 205 8.01 9.82 6.98
CA ILE A 205 7.88 11.24 6.71
C ILE A 205 7.94 11.41 5.20
N SER A 206 6.93 12.07 4.63
CA SER A 206 6.80 12.25 3.19
C SER A 206 6.61 13.73 2.87
N ALA A 207 7.25 14.20 1.82
CA ALA A 207 7.05 15.53 1.27
C ALA A 207 6.84 15.43 -0.25
N GLU A 208 5.87 16.18 -0.75
CA GLU A 208 5.59 16.31 -2.17
C GLU A 208 5.38 17.77 -2.52
N TYR A 209 6.03 18.20 -3.57
CA TYR A 209 5.81 19.50 -4.19
C TYR A 209 5.42 19.29 -5.63
N ASP A 210 4.21 19.71 -5.97
CA ASP A 210 3.65 19.59 -7.32
C ASP A 210 3.11 20.97 -7.74
N LYS A 211 3.81 21.60 -8.63
CA LYS A 211 3.43 22.91 -9.14
C LYS A 211 4.00 23.15 -10.54
N ASP A 212 3.16 23.64 -11.42
CA ASP A 212 3.47 23.93 -12.81
C ASP A 212 4.01 22.67 -13.54
N GLU A 213 5.24 22.69 -14.01
CA GLU A 213 5.89 21.59 -14.72
C GLU A 213 6.75 20.70 -13.81
N TYR A 214 6.82 21.03 -12.50
CA TYR A 214 7.73 20.37 -11.56
C TYR A 214 6.99 19.55 -10.52
N THR A 215 7.36 18.29 -10.41
CA THR A 215 6.93 17.39 -9.33
C THR A 215 8.16 16.85 -8.60
N PHE A 216 8.26 17.12 -7.32
CA PHE A 216 9.30 16.57 -6.44
C PHE A 216 8.65 15.76 -5.33
N ARG A 217 9.13 14.56 -5.09
CA ARG A 217 8.71 13.72 -3.98
C ARG A 217 9.91 13.19 -3.23
N ALA A 218 9.87 13.26 -1.91
CA ALA A 218 10.84 12.65 -1.02
C ALA A 218 10.12 11.95 0.12
N GLU A 219 10.53 10.71 0.42
CA GLU A 219 9.96 9.91 1.50
C GLU A 219 11.10 9.23 2.27
N TYR A 220 11.00 9.29 3.59
CA TYR A 220 11.82 8.53 4.51
C TYR A 220 10.94 7.54 5.25
N LEU A 221 11.31 6.28 5.26
CA LEU A 221 10.61 5.22 5.98
C LEU A 221 11.56 4.49 6.91
N HIS A 222 11.08 4.25 8.11
CA HIS A 222 11.73 3.37 9.08
C HIS A 222 10.81 2.19 9.40
N SER A 223 11.38 1.01 9.50
CA SER A 223 10.64 -0.20 9.88
C SER A 223 11.45 -1.00 10.88
N GLN A 224 10.74 -1.50 11.89
CA GLN A 224 11.28 -2.33 12.93
C GLN A 224 10.29 -3.47 13.24
N GLY A 225 10.79 -4.68 13.46
CA GLY A 225 9.98 -5.82 13.79
C GLY A 225 10.62 -7.13 13.35
N TRP A 226 9.83 -8.17 13.29
CA TRP A 226 10.24 -9.49 12.86
C TRP A 226 9.98 -9.68 11.38
N GLY A 227 10.92 -10.23 10.69
CA GLY A 227 10.83 -10.56 9.28
C GLY A 227 11.11 -12.03 9.05
N ALA A 228 10.59 -12.54 7.93
CA ALA A 228 10.86 -13.89 7.49
C ALA A 228 12.06 -13.90 6.54
N ALA A 229 13.10 -14.64 6.88
CA ALA A 229 14.18 -14.94 5.96
C ALA A 229 13.70 -16.03 5.00
N LYS A 230 13.76 -15.75 3.70
CA LYS A 230 13.37 -16.68 2.64
C LYS A 230 14.62 -17.26 2.00
N SER A 231 14.64 -18.56 1.83
CA SER A 231 15.55 -19.24 0.93
C SER A 231 14.75 -20.02 -0.10
N GLY A 232 14.79 -19.54 -1.35
CA GLY A 232 13.87 -20.03 -2.37
C GLY A 232 12.41 -19.71 -2.03
N ASN A 233 11.52 -20.70 -2.12
CA ASN A 233 10.10 -20.54 -1.81
C ASN A 233 9.75 -20.84 -0.34
N ASN A 234 10.72 -21.19 0.48
CA ASN A 234 10.51 -21.59 1.86
C ASN A 234 10.97 -20.51 2.84
N VAL A 235 10.19 -20.28 3.88
CA VAL A 235 10.64 -19.50 5.04
C VAL A 235 11.54 -20.40 5.87
N ARG A 236 12.79 -20.01 6.08
CA ARG A 236 13.77 -20.79 6.85
C ARG A 236 14.01 -20.24 8.24
N GLU A 237 13.79 -18.96 8.41
CA GLU A 237 14.19 -18.26 9.62
C GLU A 237 13.26 -17.06 9.87
N ILE A 238 12.98 -16.77 11.12
CA ILE A 238 12.30 -15.57 11.56
C ILE A 238 13.32 -14.71 12.30
N ASP A 239 13.68 -13.59 11.71
CA ASP A 239 14.65 -12.65 12.25
C ASP A 239 14.02 -11.33 12.64
N TYR A 240 14.49 -10.78 13.76
CA TYR A 240 14.23 -9.39 14.07
C TYR A 240 15.03 -8.49 13.12
N PHE A 241 14.36 -7.51 12.52
CA PHE A 241 15.04 -6.53 11.70
C PHE A 241 14.74 -5.10 12.13
N LYS A 242 15.73 -4.25 11.93
CA LYS A 242 15.63 -2.81 12.01
C LYS A 242 16.17 -2.26 10.70
N GLY A 243 15.38 -1.48 9.99
CA GLY A 243 15.74 -0.95 8.69
C GLY A 243 15.32 0.49 8.50
N ASP A 244 16.28 1.30 8.11
CA ASP A 244 16.10 2.69 7.67
C ASP A 244 16.35 2.73 6.15
N LYS A 245 15.44 3.37 5.40
CA LYS A 245 15.51 3.50 3.95
C LYS A 245 15.07 4.90 3.50
#